data_d6100c4cd2e6ba6915bf58f7060244ca
#
_entry.id   d6100c4cd2e6ba6915bf58f7060244ca
#
_cell.length_a   1.000
_cell.length_b   1.000
_cell.length_c   1.000
_cell.angle_alpha   90.00
_cell.angle_beta   90.00
_cell.angle_gamma   90.00
#
_symmetry.space_group_name_H-M   'P 1'
#
loop_
_entity.id
_entity.type
_entity.pdbx_description
1 polymer ?
#
loop_
_entity_poly.entity_id
_entity_poly.type
_entity_poly.pdbx_seq_one_letter_code
_entity_poly.pdbx_strand_id
1 'polypeptide(L)'
;GDHCISALGDAYIKGIRNFDINKACEGMLQNAFKTPSTYEEYKNGMGRRALNSYLKYGYIPLEDSVPEAFHTCEQVSRTLEYAYDDFVLAQVLQKLETSDDNFPDPQKTELYDTLMIRARYYRNVINPGTGYAQGRYADGSFLSDTGNVFSFTRFITEGAPCHYTWYAPHDVYGLMECMGGKEKYIAKLDSMFS
;
A
#
# COMPACT_ATOMS: atom_id res chain seq x y z
N GLY A 1 1.41 -7.54 9.52
CA GLY A 1 1.46 -7.19 8.12
C GLY A 1 0.30 -7.70 7.31
N ASP A 2 -0.04 -6.96 6.30
CA ASP A 2 -1.19 -7.23 5.44
C ASP A 2 -0.84 -8.10 4.21
N HIS A 3 0.42 -8.45 4.03
CA HIS A 3 0.93 -9.14 2.84
C HIS A 3 0.36 -10.54 2.59
N CYS A 4 -0.38 -11.11 3.54
CA CYS A 4 -1.18 -12.32 3.28
C CYS A 4 -2.18 -12.11 2.14
N ILE A 5 -2.64 -10.87 1.90
CA ILE A 5 -3.51 -10.51 0.77
C ILE A 5 -2.85 -10.88 -0.55
N SER A 6 -1.59 -10.49 -0.73
CA SER A 6 -0.84 -10.79 -1.96
C SER A 6 -0.67 -12.28 -2.19
N ALA A 7 -0.34 -13.06 -1.14
CA ALA A 7 -0.18 -14.51 -1.27
C ALA A 7 -1.50 -15.22 -1.58
N LEU A 8 -2.58 -14.87 -0.86
CA LEU A 8 -3.91 -15.46 -1.08
C LEU A 8 -4.50 -15.06 -2.44
N GLY A 9 -4.33 -13.80 -2.83
CA GLY A 9 -4.79 -13.30 -4.12
C GLY A 9 -4.07 -13.96 -5.28
N ASP A 10 -2.74 -14.08 -5.23
CA ASP A 10 -1.96 -14.75 -6.26
C ASP A 10 -2.35 -16.23 -6.38
N ALA A 11 -2.50 -16.93 -5.25
CA ALA A 11 -2.94 -18.32 -5.23
C ALA A 11 -4.33 -18.48 -5.91
N TYR A 12 -5.28 -17.61 -5.56
CA TYR A 12 -6.62 -17.64 -6.11
C TYR A 12 -6.63 -17.34 -7.61
N ILE A 13 -5.91 -16.33 -8.08
CA ILE A 13 -5.82 -15.94 -9.49
C ILE A 13 -5.19 -17.08 -10.33
N LYS A 14 -4.21 -17.78 -9.77
CA LYS A 14 -3.55 -18.93 -10.41
C LYS A 14 -4.36 -20.22 -10.36
N GLY A 15 -5.55 -20.22 -9.82
CA GLY A 15 -6.47 -21.37 -9.84
C GLY A 15 -6.36 -22.31 -8.65
N ILE A 16 -5.62 -21.99 -7.62
CA ILE A 16 -5.60 -22.75 -6.36
C ILE A 16 -6.94 -22.55 -5.65
N ARG A 17 -7.65 -23.65 -5.35
CA ARG A 17 -9.02 -23.64 -4.81
C ARG A 17 -9.19 -24.47 -3.54
N ASN A 18 -8.15 -25.07 -3.00
CA ASN A 18 -8.22 -25.93 -1.82
C ASN A 18 -8.20 -25.14 -0.49
N PHE A 19 -8.79 -23.95 -0.47
CA PHE A 19 -9.00 -23.12 0.70
C PHE A 19 -10.33 -22.36 0.60
N ASP A 20 -10.84 -21.90 1.73
CA ASP A 20 -12.09 -21.13 1.81
C ASP A 20 -11.83 -19.68 1.36
N ILE A 21 -12.16 -19.40 0.11
CA ILE A 21 -11.97 -18.06 -0.48
C ILE A 21 -12.89 -17.02 0.15
N ASN A 22 -14.10 -17.40 0.59
CA ASN A 22 -15.05 -16.46 1.19
C ASN A 22 -14.51 -15.97 2.53
N LYS A 23 -14.05 -16.89 3.37
CA LYS A 23 -13.41 -16.56 4.65
C LYS A 23 -12.11 -15.76 4.44
N ALA A 24 -11.33 -16.07 3.42
CA ALA A 24 -10.14 -15.31 3.06
C ALA A 24 -10.53 -13.87 2.65
N CYS A 25 -11.56 -13.69 1.81
CA CYS A 25 -12.08 -12.38 1.43
C CYS A 25 -12.59 -11.57 2.61
N GLU A 26 -13.35 -12.18 3.52
CA GLU A 26 -13.79 -11.50 4.75
C GLU A 26 -12.60 -10.95 5.55
N GLY A 27 -11.55 -11.74 5.74
CA GLY A 27 -10.34 -11.32 6.44
C GLY A 27 -9.59 -10.20 5.71
N MET A 28 -9.45 -10.30 4.40
CA MET A 28 -8.82 -9.26 3.56
C MET A 28 -9.61 -7.94 3.60
N LEU A 29 -10.95 -8.00 3.49
CA LEU A 29 -11.83 -6.83 3.59
C LEU A 29 -11.80 -6.23 5.00
N GLN A 30 -11.76 -7.07 6.04
CA GLN A 30 -11.62 -6.59 7.41
C GLN A 30 -10.35 -5.75 7.56
N ASN A 31 -9.21 -6.23 7.10
CA ASN A 31 -7.95 -5.47 7.15
C ASN A 31 -8.01 -4.18 6.33
N ALA A 32 -8.63 -4.23 5.15
CA ALA A 32 -8.70 -3.08 4.24
C ALA A 32 -9.66 -1.96 4.69
N PHE A 33 -10.69 -2.28 5.50
CA PHE A 33 -11.78 -1.35 5.80
C PHE A 33 -12.07 -1.15 7.29
N LYS A 34 -11.58 -2.02 8.18
CA LYS A 34 -11.86 -1.92 9.61
C LYS A 34 -10.60 -1.61 10.41
N THR A 35 -10.73 -0.62 11.28
CA THR A 35 -9.69 -0.32 12.27
C THR A 35 -9.78 -1.28 13.47
N PRO A 36 -8.66 -1.53 14.17
CA PRO A 36 -8.67 -2.24 15.44
C PRO A 36 -9.64 -1.58 16.45
N SER A 37 -10.24 -2.38 17.31
CA SER A 37 -11.25 -1.91 18.28
C SER A 37 -10.61 -1.21 19.49
N THR A 38 -9.37 -1.54 19.80
CA THR A 38 -8.64 -1.00 20.95
C THR A 38 -7.25 -0.49 20.55
N TYR A 39 -6.70 0.42 21.37
CA TYR A 39 -5.33 0.88 21.17
C TYR A 39 -4.31 -0.25 21.32
N GLU A 40 -4.56 -1.21 22.20
CA GLU A 40 -3.66 -2.37 22.38
C GLU A 40 -3.61 -3.24 21.13
N GLU A 41 -4.75 -3.51 20.50
CA GLU A 41 -4.80 -4.19 19.20
C GLU A 41 -4.05 -3.40 18.11
N TYR A 42 -4.30 -2.09 18.05
CA TYR A 42 -3.63 -1.18 17.12
C TYR A 42 -2.11 -1.20 17.31
N LYS A 43 -1.64 -1.06 18.54
CA LYS A 43 -0.23 -1.09 18.90
C LYS A 43 0.43 -2.41 18.51
N ASN A 44 -0.26 -3.53 18.71
CA ASN A 44 0.22 -4.87 18.38
C ASN A 44 0.10 -5.22 16.88
N GLY A 45 -0.38 -4.28 16.07
CA GLY A 45 -0.41 -4.42 14.62
C GLY A 45 -1.53 -5.32 14.11
N MET A 46 -2.63 -5.43 14.85
CA MET A 46 -3.83 -6.09 14.36
C MET A 46 -4.52 -5.20 13.31
N GLY A 47 -4.75 -5.74 12.13
CA GLY A 47 -5.23 -4.98 10.99
C GLY A 47 -4.17 -4.03 10.40
N ARG A 48 -4.61 -3.10 9.55
CA ARG A 48 -3.74 -2.08 8.96
C ARG A 48 -3.48 -0.96 9.94
N ARG A 49 -2.23 -0.74 10.31
CA ARG A 49 -1.83 0.43 11.08
C ARG A 49 -2.09 1.71 10.29
N ALA A 50 -2.47 2.77 10.99
CA ALA A 50 -2.73 4.08 10.41
C ALA A 50 -3.79 4.07 9.29
N LEU A 51 -4.71 3.10 9.30
CA LEU A 51 -5.76 2.99 8.28
C LEU A 51 -6.59 4.28 8.17
N ASN A 52 -6.96 4.89 9.31
CA ASN A 52 -7.71 6.15 9.30
C ASN A 52 -6.97 7.27 8.58
N SER A 53 -5.67 7.41 8.82
CA SER A 53 -4.83 8.39 8.15
C SER A 53 -4.69 8.06 6.66
N TYR A 54 -4.47 6.79 6.32
CA TYR A 54 -4.40 6.33 4.95
C TYR A 54 -5.68 6.64 4.15
N LEU A 55 -6.84 6.39 4.74
CA LEU A 55 -8.13 6.69 4.11
C LEU A 55 -8.40 8.20 4.00
N LYS A 56 -8.00 8.98 5.02
CA LYS A 56 -8.25 10.42 5.07
C LYS A 56 -7.37 11.21 4.10
N TYR A 57 -6.10 10.90 4.04
CA TYR A 57 -5.11 11.68 3.28
C TYR A 57 -4.73 11.04 1.95
N GLY A 58 -5.05 9.77 1.73
CA GLY A 58 -4.54 8.98 0.61
C GLY A 58 -3.07 8.57 0.77
N TYR A 59 -2.52 8.71 1.97
CA TYR A 59 -1.20 8.26 2.41
C TYR A 59 -1.15 8.31 3.94
N ILE A 60 -0.10 7.76 4.52
CA ILE A 60 0.14 7.84 5.98
C ILE A 60 1.11 9.00 6.23
N PRO A 61 0.69 10.08 6.89
CA PRO A 61 1.55 11.22 7.18
C PRO A 61 2.59 10.89 8.25
N LEU A 62 3.72 11.63 8.23
CA LEU A 62 4.83 11.42 9.15
C LEU A 62 4.47 11.60 10.63
N GLU A 63 3.42 12.37 10.92
CA GLU A 63 2.88 12.54 12.27
C GLU A 63 2.20 11.29 12.82
N ASP A 64 1.75 10.39 11.95
CA ASP A 64 1.12 9.14 12.38
C ASP A 64 2.19 8.11 12.73
N SER A 65 2.50 8.00 14.01
CA SER A 65 3.45 7.06 14.57
C SER A 65 2.87 6.33 15.77
N VAL A 66 3.38 5.14 16.06
CA VAL A 66 2.97 4.33 17.22
C VAL A 66 4.21 4.08 18.08
N PRO A 67 4.55 4.98 19.01
CA PRO A 67 5.84 4.94 19.75
C PRO A 67 6.11 3.64 20.51
N GLU A 68 5.06 2.98 20.97
CA GLU A 68 5.15 1.73 21.75
C GLU A 68 5.13 0.47 20.90
N ALA A 69 4.97 0.60 19.58
CA ALA A 69 4.95 -0.54 18.69
C ALA A 69 6.36 -0.97 18.28
N PHE A 70 6.52 -2.23 17.90
CA PHE A 70 7.78 -2.75 17.37
C PHE A 70 8.24 -1.96 16.12
N HIS A 71 7.32 -1.68 15.21
CA HIS A 71 7.54 -0.79 14.07
C HIS A 71 6.80 0.53 14.31
N THR A 72 7.51 1.56 14.76
CA THR A 72 6.92 2.81 15.24
C THR A 72 6.51 3.77 14.13
N CYS A 73 7.25 3.79 13.03
CA CYS A 73 7.10 4.74 11.91
C CYS A 73 6.68 3.99 10.63
N GLU A 74 7.49 4.03 9.58
CA GLU A 74 7.30 3.27 8.33
C GLU A 74 6.11 3.73 7.49
N GLN A 75 5.77 5.00 7.56
CA GLN A 75 4.58 5.57 6.93
C GLN A 75 4.60 5.41 5.41
N VAL A 76 5.77 5.59 4.80
CA VAL A 76 5.92 5.52 3.33
C VAL A 76 5.81 4.09 2.82
N SER A 77 6.57 3.16 3.42
CA SER A 77 6.51 1.76 3.02
C SER A 77 5.10 1.18 3.18
N ARG A 78 4.42 1.47 4.30
CA ARG A 78 3.02 1.05 4.49
C ARG A 78 2.07 1.66 3.45
N THR A 79 2.25 2.91 3.08
CA THR A 79 1.43 3.54 2.03
C THR A 79 1.58 2.81 0.69
N LEU A 80 2.82 2.48 0.32
CA LEU A 80 3.11 1.73 -0.91
C LEU A 80 2.52 0.32 -0.87
N GLU A 81 2.75 -0.39 0.23
CA GLU A 81 2.27 -1.75 0.45
C GLU A 81 0.74 -1.84 0.45
N TYR A 82 0.06 -0.96 1.17
CA TYR A 82 -1.40 -0.93 1.20
C TYR A 82 -2.02 -0.61 -0.16
N ALA A 83 -1.38 0.24 -0.96
CA ALA A 83 -1.83 0.51 -2.31
C ALA A 83 -1.76 -0.74 -3.21
N TYR A 84 -0.70 -1.54 -3.08
CA TYR A 84 -0.58 -2.80 -3.78
C TYR A 84 -1.56 -3.85 -3.26
N ASP A 85 -1.72 -3.98 -1.95
CA ASP A 85 -2.67 -4.90 -1.34
C ASP A 85 -4.13 -4.57 -1.73
N ASP A 86 -4.48 -3.28 -1.83
CA ASP A 86 -5.78 -2.84 -2.32
C ASP A 86 -6.01 -3.23 -3.78
N PHE A 87 -4.98 -3.10 -4.63
CA PHE A 87 -5.05 -3.60 -6.01
C PHE A 87 -5.30 -5.10 -6.06
N VAL A 88 -4.54 -5.89 -5.30
CA VAL A 88 -4.68 -7.34 -5.28
C VAL A 88 -6.09 -7.76 -4.82
N LEU A 89 -6.59 -7.13 -3.75
CA LEU A 89 -7.94 -7.40 -3.25
C LEU A 89 -9.01 -7.05 -4.30
N ALA A 90 -8.85 -5.93 -5.02
CA ALA A 90 -9.74 -5.59 -6.12
C ALA A 90 -9.75 -6.68 -7.21
N GLN A 91 -8.59 -7.22 -7.59
CA GLN A 91 -8.51 -8.31 -8.56
C GLN A 91 -9.19 -9.59 -8.07
N VAL A 92 -9.05 -9.91 -6.78
CA VAL A 92 -9.75 -11.06 -6.18
C VAL A 92 -11.26 -10.85 -6.25
N LEU A 93 -11.78 -9.69 -5.82
CA LEU A 93 -13.22 -9.38 -5.89
C LEU A 93 -13.77 -9.48 -7.31
N GLN A 94 -13.01 -9.01 -8.30
CA GLN A 94 -13.41 -9.11 -9.71
C GLN A 94 -13.49 -10.56 -10.21
N LYS A 95 -12.66 -11.46 -9.65
CA LYS A 95 -12.60 -12.87 -10.03
C LYS A 95 -13.53 -13.78 -9.24
N LEU A 96 -14.09 -13.32 -8.12
CA LEU A 96 -15.11 -14.07 -7.39
C LEU A 96 -16.29 -14.29 -8.30
N GLU A 97 -16.78 -15.52 -8.33
CA GLU A 97 -17.96 -15.88 -9.15
C GLU A 97 -19.18 -15.08 -8.70
N THR A 98 -19.96 -14.63 -9.68
CA THR A 98 -21.15 -13.78 -9.44
C THR A 98 -22.27 -14.48 -8.68
N SER A 99 -22.18 -15.79 -8.53
CA SER A 99 -23.13 -16.64 -7.79
C SER A 99 -22.92 -16.66 -6.27
N ASP A 100 -21.95 -15.91 -5.75
CA ASP A 100 -21.72 -15.86 -4.31
C ASP A 100 -22.66 -14.84 -3.65
N ASP A 101 -23.69 -15.34 -2.98
CA ASP A 101 -24.71 -14.52 -2.27
C ASP A 101 -24.12 -13.65 -1.14
N ASN A 102 -22.87 -13.93 -0.68
CA ASN A 102 -22.22 -13.13 0.37
C ASN A 102 -21.74 -11.77 -0.15
N PHE A 103 -21.54 -11.63 -1.48
CA PHE A 103 -21.08 -10.39 -2.11
C PHE A 103 -21.92 -10.10 -3.37
N PRO A 104 -23.09 -9.46 -3.24
CA PRO A 104 -23.93 -9.10 -4.38
C PRO A 104 -23.23 -8.14 -5.33
N ASP A 105 -23.48 -8.26 -6.63
CA ASP A 105 -22.80 -7.54 -7.70
C ASP A 105 -22.62 -6.02 -7.50
N PRO A 106 -23.65 -5.27 -7.04
CA PRO A 106 -23.48 -3.83 -6.78
C PRO A 106 -22.46 -3.54 -5.69
N GLN A 107 -22.43 -4.33 -4.62
CA GLN A 107 -21.46 -4.17 -3.53
C GLN A 107 -20.04 -4.51 -3.97
N LYS A 108 -19.87 -5.57 -4.78
CA LYS A 108 -18.57 -5.91 -5.38
C LYS A 108 -18.03 -4.77 -6.23
N THR A 109 -18.89 -4.16 -7.05
CA THR A 109 -18.50 -3.04 -7.92
C THR A 109 -18.05 -1.84 -7.12
N GLU A 110 -18.79 -1.44 -6.08
CA GLU A 110 -18.42 -0.33 -5.20
C GLU A 110 -17.09 -0.57 -4.47
N LEU A 111 -16.91 -1.78 -3.93
CA LEU A 111 -15.66 -2.18 -3.26
C LEU A 111 -14.50 -2.19 -4.25
N TYR A 112 -14.68 -2.76 -5.44
CA TYR A 112 -13.68 -2.77 -6.51
C TYR A 112 -13.24 -1.34 -6.87
N ASP A 113 -14.17 -0.45 -7.16
CA ASP A 113 -13.87 0.93 -7.54
C ASP A 113 -13.12 1.67 -6.43
N THR A 114 -13.56 1.50 -5.18
CA THR A 114 -12.91 2.08 -4.01
C THR A 114 -11.46 1.60 -3.89
N LEU A 115 -11.24 0.30 -4.00
CA LEU A 115 -9.91 -0.30 -3.90
C LEU A 115 -9.01 0.12 -5.07
N MET A 116 -9.54 0.25 -6.30
CA MET A 116 -8.79 0.73 -7.45
C MET A 116 -8.40 2.20 -7.36
N ILE A 117 -9.21 3.04 -6.69
CA ILE A 117 -8.82 4.41 -6.33
C ILE A 117 -7.65 4.37 -5.35
N ARG A 118 -7.77 3.57 -4.30
CA ARG A 118 -6.75 3.43 -3.24
C ARG A 118 -5.46 2.81 -3.76
N ALA A 119 -5.55 1.92 -4.73
CA ALA A 119 -4.39 1.34 -5.43
C ALA A 119 -3.46 2.41 -6.05
N ARG A 120 -3.96 3.62 -6.27
CA ARG A 120 -3.17 4.76 -6.78
C ARG A 120 -2.58 5.64 -5.68
N TYR A 121 -2.82 5.36 -4.42
CA TYR A 121 -2.34 6.18 -3.29
C TYR A 121 -0.81 6.17 -3.15
N TYR A 122 -0.11 5.18 -3.71
CA TYR A 122 1.35 5.18 -3.80
C TYR A 122 1.89 6.47 -4.42
N ARG A 123 1.16 7.10 -5.35
CA ARG A 123 1.53 8.35 -6.04
C ARG A 123 1.71 9.51 -5.06
N ASN A 124 0.99 9.48 -3.93
CA ASN A 124 1.00 10.56 -2.94
C ASN A 124 2.30 10.62 -2.14
N VAL A 125 3.10 9.57 -2.13
CA VAL A 125 4.39 9.53 -1.44
C VAL A 125 5.59 9.55 -2.38
N ILE A 126 5.38 9.60 -3.70
CA ILE A 126 6.47 9.86 -4.66
C ILE A 126 6.64 11.36 -4.79
N ASN A 127 7.78 11.90 -4.34
CA ASN A 127 8.07 13.31 -4.47
C ASN A 127 8.44 13.65 -5.93
N PRO A 128 7.67 14.51 -6.62
CA PRO A 128 7.93 14.84 -8.02
C PRO A 128 9.26 15.59 -8.23
N GLY A 129 9.79 16.25 -7.20
CA GLY A 129 11.08 16.94 -7.26
C GLY A 129 12.27 15.99 -7.29
N THR A 130 12.18 14.86 -6.57
CA THR A 130 13.25 13.87 -6.49
C THR A 130 12.97 12.60 -7.31
N GLY A 131 11.69 12.29 -7.53
CA GLY A 131 11.22 11.04 -8.12
C GLY A 131 11.41 9.81 -7.25
N TYR A 132 11.65 9.99 -5.94
CA TYR A 132 11.76 8.90 -4.96
C TYR A 132 10.61 8.95 -3.95
N ALA A 133 10.31 7.79 -3.37
CA ALA A 133 9.39 7.69 -2.26
C ALA A 133 9.94 8.45 -1.04
N GLN A 134 9.12 9.31 -0.44
CA GLN A 134 9.55 10.25 0.59
C GLN A 134 8.47 10.50 1.61
N GLY A 135 8.88 10.76 2.86
CA GLY A 135 7.98 11.13 3.95
C GLY A 135 7.21 12.40 3.62
N ARG A 136 5.91 12.42 3.94
CA ARG A 136 5.01 13.54 3.70
C ARG A 136 4.22 13.87 4.96
N TYR A 137 4.06 15.15 5.25
CA TYR A 137 3.30 15.64 6.40
C TYR A 137 1.80 15.73 6.09
N ALA A 138 0.97 15.81 7.13
CA ALA A 138 -0.49 15.90 6.99
C ALA A 138 -0.96 17.17 6.25
N ASP A 139 -0.14 18.22 6.23
CA ASP A 139 -0.38 19.46 5.46
C ASP A 139 -0.08 19.30 3.95
N GLY A 140 0.43 18.15 3.55
CA GLY A 140 0.77 17.84 2.18
C GLY A 140 2.19 18.17 1.75
N SER A 141 3.01 18.80 2.61
CA SER A 141 4.41 19.07 2.31
C SER A 141 5.26 17.81 2.44
N PHE A 142 6.27 17.66 1.57
CA PHE A 142 7.27 16.61 1.72
C PHE A 142 8.33 17.01 2.74
N LEU A 143 8.93 16.01 3.39
CA LEU A 143 10.07 16.21 4.27
C LEU A 143 11.19 16.95 3.51
N SER A 144 11.62 18.10 4.02
CA SER A 144 12.55 18.99 3.32
C SER A 144 13.97 18.41 3.23
N ASP A 145 14.42 17.77 4.31
CA ASP A 145 15.72 17.08 4.34
C ASP A 145 15.50 15.58 4.11
N THR A 146 15.78 15.14 2.91
CA THR A 146 15.66 13.72 2.53
C THR A 146 16.91 12.92 2.85
N GLY A 147 18.01 13.60 3.21
CA GLY A 147 19.30 12.94 3.31
C GLY A 147 19.69 12.24 2.00
N ASN A 148 20.50 11.21 2.11
CA ASN A 148 20.86 10.35 0.99
C ASN A 148 19.76 9.31 0.75
N VAL A 149 19.16 9.28 -0.45
CA VAL A 149 18.12 8.33 -0.85
C VAL A 149 18.56 6.86 -0.80
N PHE A 150 19.85 6.60 -0.72
CA PHE A 150 20.46 5.27 -0.54
C PHE A 150 20.70 4.92 0.94
N SER A 151 20.31 5.81 1.87
CA SER A 151 20.45 5.57 3.31
C SER A 151 19.14 5.15 3.95
N PHE A 152 19.23 4.34 5.00
CA PHE A 152 18.07 3.94 5.81
C PHE A 152 17.35 5.16 6.36
N THR A 153 16.02 5.11 6.34
CA THR A 153 15.17 6.16 6.88
C THR A 153 14.08 5.55 7.77
N ARG A 154 13.57 6.31 8.74
CA ARG A 154 12.57 5.82 9.68
C ARG A 154 11.20 5.61 9.07
N PHE A 155 10.91 6.25 7.94
CA PHE A 155 9.63 6.13 7.23
C PHE A 155 9.60 4.99 6.20
N ILE A 156 10.71 4.25 6.05
CA ILE A 156 10.84 3.05 5.21
C ILE A 156 11.18 1.85 6.10
N THR A 157 10.50 0.73 5.89
CA THR A 157 10.76 -0.52 6.58
C THR A 157 12.06 -1.13 6.11
N GLU A 158 13.03 -1.29 7.02
CA GLU A 158 14.28 -2.03 6.81
C GLU A 158 15.02 -1.69 5.51
N GLY A 159 14.87 -0.47 5.03
CA GLY A 159 15.42 -0.08 3.74
C GLY A 159 15.61 1.41 3.55
N ALA A 160 15.88 1.79 2.32
CA ALA A 160 16.10 3.15 1.86
C ALA A 160 15.04 3.54 0.81
N PRO A 161 14.83 4.84 0.55
CA PRO A 161 13.93 5.31 -0.50
C PRO A 161 14.22 4.68 -1.87
N CYS A 162 15.49 4.50 -2.23
CA CYS A 162 15.89 3.87 -3.49
C CYS A 162 15.40 2.43 -3.64
N HIS A 163 15.21 1.70 -2.53
CA HIS A 163 14.69 0.32 -2.57
C HIS A 163 13.17 0.28 -2.72
N TYR A 164 12.46 1.07 -1.89
CA TYR A 164 11.00 0.99 -1.80
C TYR A 164 10.26 1.78 -2.89
N THR A 165 10.90 2.76 -3.53
CA THR A 165 10.26 3.58 -4.58
C THR A 165 9.65 2.73 -5.71
N TRP A 166 10.17 1.55 -5.96
CA TRP A 166 9.71 0.64 -7.03
C TRP A 166 8.50 -0.20 -6.63
N TYR A 167 8.03 -0.10 -5.38
CA TYR A 167 6.95 -0.93 -4.88
C TYR A 167 5.56 -0.45 -5.35
N ALA A 168 5.41 -0.36 -6.67
CA ALA A 168 4.15 -0.16 -7.38
C ALA A 168 4.08 -1.08 -8.61
N PRO A 169 4.25 -2.41 -8.44
CA PRO A 169 4.33 -3.35 -9.57
C PRO A 169 3.04 -3.42 -10.39
N HIS A 170 1.93 -3.00 -9.82
CA HIS A 170 0.61 -2.97 -10.44
C HIS A 170 0.37 -1.77 -11.36
N ASP A 171 1.20 -0.72 -11.28
CA ASP A 171 1.07 0.51 -12.07
C ASP A 171 2.45 1.11 -12.42
N VAL A 172 3.26 0.34 -13.15
CA VAL A 172 4.60 0.76 -13.57
C VAL A 172 4.57 2.03 -14.43
N TYR A 173 3.57 2.17 -15.30
CA TYR A 173 3.41 3.37 -16.12
C TYR A 173 3.09 4.60 -15.28
N GLY A 174 2.20 4.47 -14.29
CA GLY A 174 1.90 5.55 -13.35
C GLY A 174 3.10 5.93 -12.49
N LEU A 175 3.93 4.97 -12.11
CA LEU A 175 5.19 5.26 -11.41
C LEU A 175 6.17 6.03 -12.31
N MET A 176 6.31 5.64 -13.58
CA MET A 176 7.10 6.40 -14.56
C MET A 176 6.63 7.86 -14.70
N GLU A 177 5.31 8.07 -14.73
CA GLU A 177 4.73 9.43 -14.76
C GLU A 177 5.14 10.24 -13.51
N CYS A 178 5.00 9.64 -12.32
CA CYS A 178 5.39 10.29 -11.06
C CYS A 178 6.89 10.66 -11.02
N MET A 179 7.73 9.86 -11.65
CA MET A 179 9.18 10.12 -11.75
C MET A 179 9.56 11.12 -12.83
N GLY A 180 8.60 11.58 -13.61
CA GLY A 180 8.80 12.56 -14.68
C GLY A 180 9.15 11.94 -16.04
N GLY A 181 8.69 10.70 -16.29
CA GLY A 181 8.75 10.02 -17.57
C GLY A 181 9.72 8.84 -17.62
N LYS A 182 9.60 8.07 -18.70
CA LYS A 182 10.34 6.82 -18.92
C LYS A 182 11.86 6.97 -18.81
N GLU A 183 12.40 8.03 -19.35
CA GLU A 183 13.86 8.25 -19.37
C GLU A 183 14.42 8.44 -17.96
N LYS A 184 13.72 9.25 -17.14
CA LYS A 184 14.12 9.45 -15.74
C LYS A 184 13.92 8.19 -14.90
N TYR A 185 12.88 7.42 -15.18
CA TYR A 185 12.63 6.13 -14.53
C TYR A 185 13.80 5.18 -14.80
N ILE A 186 14.19 4.99 -16.07
CA ILE A 186 15.31 4.12 -16.45
C ILE A 186 16.62 4.58 -15.81
N ALA A 187 16.95 5.88 -15.89
CA ALA A 187 18.17 6.42 -15.31
C ALA A 187 18.26 6.18 -13.79
N LYS A 188 17.12 6.30 -13.08
CA LYS A 188 17.07 5.99 -11.63
C LYS A 188 17.23 4.49 -11.35
N LEU A 189 16.62 3.64 -12.17
CA LEU A 189 16.75 2.20 -12.03
C LEU A 189 18.20 1.77 -12.24
N ASP A 190 18.87 2.27 -13.28
CA ASP A 190 20.29 2.01 -13.55
C ASP A 190 21.17 2.45 -12.38
N SER A 191 20.86 3.59 -11.74
CA SER A 191 21.63 4.10 -10.60
C SER A 191 21.58 3.22 -9.34
N MET A 192 20.65 2.27 -9.27
CA MET A 192 20.62 1.29 -8.17
C MET A 192 21.70 0.23 -8.28
N PHE A 193 22.22 -0.01 -9.48
CA PHE A 193 23.18 -1.06 -9.80
C PHE A 193 24.57 -0.51 -10.13
N SER A 194 24.75 0.80 -9.99
CA SER A 194 26.04 1.51 -10.18
C SER A 194 26.72 1.79 -8.84
#